data_18f4ff809a93399cf13db88ed599f2e0
#
_entry.id   18f4ff809a93399cf13db88ed599f2e0
#
_cell.length_a   1.000
_cell.length_b   1.000
_cell.length_c   1.000
_cell.angle_alpha   90.00
_cell.angle_beta   90.00
_cell.angle_gamma   90.00
#
_symmetry.space_group_name_H-M   'P 1'
#
loop_
_entity.id
_entity.type
_entity.pdbx_description
1 polymer ?
#
loop_
_entity_poly.entity_id
_entity_poly.type
_entity_poly.pdbx_seq_one_letter_code
_entity_poly.pdbx_strand_id
1 'polypeptide(L)'
;RILRDSEEKPSLLDALDEFSMSMAKAGALLIHYRAHFIKRLCQAAPAIHGDFSGGRERLTLRYETVSTVTDPEAGPQVIFQQLLQHQEEHRAAEIASRQCLSGPHKDDLLVEIDGQAAKSYASQGQTRTAALSLKLAAREIFQQDTGEYPVLLLDDVLSELDPRRQEFVLNRIRGGQVFITCCEDDRLPQLLGGRIFHVKNGTVR
;
A
#
# COMPACT_ATOMS: atom_id res chain seq x y z
N ARG A 1 15.97 4.38 -17.08
CA ARG A 1 16.12 4.68 -18.52
C ARG A 1 17.60 4.85 -18.88
N ILE A 2 18.37 5.73 -18.21
CA ILE A 2 19.80 5.95 -18.46
C ILE A 2 20.58 4.64 -18.52
N LEU A 3 20.44 3.77 -17.52
CA LEU A 3 21.14 2.48 -17.47
C LEU A 3 20.80 1.54 -18.66
N ARG A 4 19.59 1.59 -19.19
CA ARG A 4 19.19 0.81 -20.37
C ARG A 4 19.73 1.40 -21.66
N ASP A 5 19.61 2.72 -21.79
CA ASP A 5 20.00 3.43 -22.99
C ASP A 5 21.54 3.59 -23.11
N SER A 6 22.30 3.35 -22.02
CA SER A 6 23.78 3.42 -22.00
C SER A 6 24.48 2.35 -22.86
N GLU A 7 23.77 1.30 -23.25
CA GLU A 7 24.29 0.32 -24.22
C GLU A 7 24.59 0.96 -25.58
N GLU A 8 23.66 1.80 -26.05
CA GLU A 8 23.81 2.51 -27.33
C GLU A 8 24.59 3.81 -27.19
N LYS A 9 24.54 4.42 -25.99
CA LYS A 9 25.19 5.72 -25.69
C LYS A 9 25.91 5.67 -24.34
N PRO A 10 27.15 5.15 -24.27
CA PRO A 10 27.93 5.06 -23.01
C PRO A 10 28.10 6.38 -22.26
N SER A 11 28.14 7.52 -22.96
CA SER A 11 28.24 8.86 -22.37
C SER A 11 27.04 9.22 -21.44
N LEU A 12 25.94 8.49 -21.52
CA LEU A 12 24.83 8.67 -20.58
C LEU A 12 25.21 8.31 -19.13
N LEU A 13 26.24 7.47 -18.94
CA LEU A 13 26.72 7.13 -17.60
C LEU A 13 27.39 8.31 -16.90
N ASP A 14 27.86 9.32 -17.63
CA ASP A 14 28.45 10.53 -17.06
C ASP A 14 27.41 11.34 -16.26
N ALA A 15 26.14 11.25 -16.64
CA ALA A 15 25.04 11.90 -15.92
C ALA A 15 24.47 11.05 -14.75
N LEU A 16 24.95 9.82 -14.58
CA LEU A 16 24.36 8.88 -13.60
C LEU A 16 24.42 9.41 -12.17
N ASP A 17 25.52 10.10 -11.80
CA ASP A 17 25.73 10.62 -10.45
C ASP A 17 24.71 11.70 -10.07
N GLU A 18 24.37 12.60 -10.98
CA GLU A 18 23.35 13.64 -10.74
C GLU A 18 21.95 13.02 -10.53
N PHE A 19 21.61 12.02 -11.36
CA PHE A 19 20.34 11.31 -11.21
C PHE A 19 20.29 10.46 -9.94
N SER A 20 21.40 9.82 -9.59
CA SER A 20 21.54 9.04 -8.35
C SER A 20 21.37 9.94 -7.12
N MET A 21 22.01 11.10 -7.10
CA MET A 21 21.87 12.11 -6.05
C MET A 21 20.43 12.60 -5.91
N SER A 22 19.78 12.94 -7.02
CA SER A 22 18.39 13.40 -7.05
C SER A 22 17.42 12.31 -6.58
N MET A 23 17.65 11.06 -7.00
CA MET A 23 16.87 9.91 -6.57
C MET A 23 17.06 9.63 -5.08
N ALA A 24 18.27 9.68 -4.56
CA ALA A 24 18.54 9.48 -3.13
C ALA A 24 17.87 10.55 -2.28
N LYS A 25 17.88 11.81 -2.72
CA LYS A 25 17.24 12.92 -2.01
C LYS A 25 15.71 12.76 -1.96
N ALA A 26 15.07 12.51 -3.09
CA ALA A 26 13.63 12.29 -3.14
C ALA A 26 13.23 10.96 -2.46
N GLY A 27 14.05 9.92 -2.63
CA GLY A 27 13.87 8.60 -2.04
C GLY A 27 13.90 8.62 -0.53
N ALA A 28 14.83 9.38 0.06
CA ALA A 28 14.93 9.52 1.51
C ALA A 28 13.66 10.12 2.14
N LEU A 29 13.11 11.15 1.50
CA LEU A 29 11.82 11.72 1.94
C LEU A 29 10.67 10.71 1.83
N LEU A 30 10.62 9.98 0.71
CA LEU A 30 9.56 9.02 0.48
C LEU A 30 9.63 7.83 1.46
N ILE A 31 10.83 7.29 1.72
CA ILE A 31 11.04 6.22 2.71
C ILE A 31 10.62 6.70 4.10
N HIS A 32 11.05 7.88 4.51
CA HIS A 32 10.69 8.47 5.79
C HIS A 32 9.16 8.58 5.97
N TYR A 33 8.45 9.16 4.99
CA TYR A 33 6.99 9.29 5.06
C TYR A 33 6.27 7.94 5.02
N ARG A 34 6.75 7.00 4.19
CA ARG A 34 6.19 5.63 4.15
C ARG A 34 6.35 4.93 5.48
N ALA A 35 7.54 4.98 6.09
CA ALA A 35 7.81 4.34 7.37
C ALA A 35 6.87 4.85 8.46
N HIS A 36 6.71 6.15 8.57
CA HIS A 36 5.81 6.77 9.55
C HIS A 36 4.33 6.41 9.31
N PHE A 37 3.90 6.38 8.05
CA PHE A 37 2.54 5.97 7.71
C PHE A 37 2.30 4.49 8.01
N ILE A 38 3.26 3.62 7.63
CA ILE A 38 3.16 2.17 7.85
C ILE A 38 3.21 1.85 9.34
N LYS A 39 3.97 2.59 10.15
CA LYS A 39 3.94 2.46 11.62
C LYS A 39 2.53 2.63 12.18
N ARG A 40 1.79 3.62 11.68
CA ARG A 40 0.38 3.84 12.07
C ARG A 40 -0.53 2.72 11.56
N LEU A 41 -0.30 2.23 10.32
CA LEU A 41 -1.01 1.05 9.80
C LEU A 41 -0.77 -0.19 10.66
N CYS A 42 0.47 -0.42 11.13
CA CYS A 42 0.80 -1.52 12.03
C CYS A 42 0.03 -1.46 13.36
N GLN A 43 -0.40 -0.28 13.79
CA GLN A 43 -1.21 -0.10 14.99
C GLN A 43 -2.71 -0.30 14.73
N ALA A 44 -3.22 0.21 13.60
CA ALA A 44 -4.65 0.23 13.30
C ALA A 44 -5.16 -1.03 12.59
N ALA A 45 -4.45 -1.51 11.58
CA ALA A 45 -4.93 -2.58 10.71
C ALA A 45 -5.10 -3.95 11.40
N PRO A 46 -4.25 -4.36 12.37
CA PRO A 46 -4.45 -5.64 13.08
C PRO A 46 -5.75 -5.71 13.85
N ALA A 47 -6.18 -4.64 14.49
CA ALA A 47 -7.46 -4.60 15.21
C ALA A 47 -8.64 -4.78 14.25
N ILE A 48 -8.64 -4.05 13.13
CA ILE A 48 -9.66 -4.16 12.08
C ILE A 48 -9.71 -5.59 11.52
N HIS A 49 -8.54 -6.19 11.23
CA HIS A 49 -8.45 -7.55 10.73
C HIS A 49 -8.95 -8.58 11.76
N GLY A 50 -8.61 -8.39 13.02
CA GLY A 50 -9.12 -9.20 14.12
C GLY A 50 -10.63 -9.19 14.18
N ASP A 51 -11.26 -8.02 14.08
CA ASP A 51 -12.72 -7.88 14.03
C ASP A 51 -13.32 -8.61 12.82
N PHE A 52 -12.71 -8.48 11.63
CA PHE A 52 -13.14 -9.22 10.44
C PHE A 52 -13.08 -10.73 10.59
N SER A 53 -12.01 -11.23 11.18
CA SER A 53 -11.78 -12.66 11.34
C SER A 53 -12.53 -13.24 12.55
N GLY A 54 -13.13 -12.37 13.40
CA GLY A 54 -13.71 -12.75 14.69
C GLY A 54 -12.65 -13.23 15.67
N GLY A 55 -11.47 -12.60 15.65
CA GLY A 55 -10.33 -12.89 16.51
C GLY A 55 -9.55 -14.15 16.16
N ARG A 56 -9.83 -14.77 15.02
CA ARG A 56 -9.22 -16.06 14.61
C ARG A 56 -7.88 -15.90 13.89
N GLU A 57 -7.60 -14.72 13.34
CA GLU A 57 -6.43 -14.44 12.53
C GLU A 57 -5.69 -13.23 13.09
N ARG A 58 -4.38 -13.30 13.13
CA ARG A 58 -3.51 -12.20 13.54
C ARG A 58 -2.78 -11.63 12.33
N LEU A 59 -3.07 -10.37 12.00
CA LEU A 59 -2.37 -9.63 10.96
C LEU A 59 -1.13 -8.95 11.54
N THR A 60 0.01 -9.09 10.87
CA THR A 60 1.22 -8.30 11.15
C THR A 60 1.73 -7.65 9.87
N LEU A 61 2.33 -6.47 10.02
CA LEU A 61 2.83 -5.66 8.93
C LEU A 61 4.27 -5.25 9.23
N ARG A 62 5.13 -5.26 8.21
CA ARG A 62 6.49 -4.75 8.32
C ARG A 62 6.90 -4.04 7.03
N TYR A 63 7.47 -2.84 7.17
CA TYR A 63 8.05 -2.13 6.05
C TYR A 63 9.46 -2.59 5.80
N GLU A 64 9.77 -2.89 4.55
CA GLU A 64 11.12 -3.22 4.10
C GLU A 64 11.58 -2.22 3.03
N THR A 65 12.82 -1.82 3.13
CA THR A 65 13.52 -0.98 2.17
C THR A 65 14.91 -1.55 1.90
N VAL A 66 15.75 -0.83 1.16
CA VAL A 66 17.10 -1.30 0.82
C VAL A 66 17.94 -1.55 2.08
N SER A 67 18.83 -2.53 2.03
CA SER A 67 19.54 -3.11 3.20
C SER A 67 20.38 -2.12 4.00
N THR A 68 20.88 -1.05 3.38
CA THR A 68 21.69 -0.04 4.06
C THR A 68 20.86 0.94 4.90
N VAL A 69 19.54 1.02 4.66
CA VAL A 69 18.63 1.82 5.46
C VAL A 69 18.21 1.01 6.69
N THR A 70 18.96 1.18 7.77
CA THR A 70 18.78 0.40 9.00
C THR A 70 17.61 0.85 9.86
N ASP A 71 17.27 2.15 9.79
CA ASP A 71 16.10 2.73 10.44
C ASP A 71 15.34 3.63 9.46
N PRO A 72 14.25 3.13 8.84
CA PRO A 72 13.47 3.91 7.90
C PRO A 72 12.63 5.02 8.57
N GLU A 73 12.50 5.03 9.91
CA GLU A 73 11.87 6.12 10.65
C GLU A 73 12.86 7.26 10.99
N ALA A 74 14.15 7.07 10.73
CA ALA A 74 15.16 8.11 10.93
C ALA A 74 14.87 9.37 10.11
N GLY A 75 15.52 10.47 10.46
CA GLY A 75 15.38 11.71 9.69
C GLY A 75 15.83 11.56 8.24
N PRO A 76 15.21 12.28 7.28
CA PRO A 76 15.51 12.14 5.85
C PRO A 76 16.98 12.29 5.49
N GLN A 77 17.74 13.09 6.26
CA GLN A 77 19.18 13.28 6.04
C GLN A 77 19.99 12.00 6.31
N VAL A 78 19.61 11.23 7.32
CA VAL A 78 20.25 9.93 7.65
C VAL A 78 19.94 8.92 6.55
N ILE A 79 18.67 8.80 6.18
CA ILE A 79 18.22 7.89 5.11
C ILE A 79 18.90 8.25 3.77
N PHE A 80 19.06 9.54 3.48
CA PHE A 80 19.75 10.01 2.29
C PHE A 80 21.19 9.50 2.21
N GLN A 81 21.96 9.60 3.29
CA GLN A 81 23.34 9.10 3.33
C GLN A 81 23.38 7.56 3.16
N GLN A 82 22.46 6.85 3.77
CA GLN A 82 22.34 5.40 3.65
C GLN A 82 21.94 4.95 2.23
N LEU A 83 21.09 5.73 1.55
CA LEU A 83 20.77 5.48 0.13
C LEU A 83 21.96 5.73 -0.79
N LEU A 84 22.75 6.79 -0.56
CA LEU A 84 23.97 7.03 -1.32
C LEU A 84 24.97 5.88 -1.14
N GLN A 85 25.14 5.40 0.09
CA GLN A 85 25.97 4.23 0.36
C GLN A 85 25.47 3.01 -0.43
N HIS A 86 24.17 2.73 -0.43
CA HIS A 86 23.59 1.61 -1.19
C HIS A 86 23.86 1.74 -2.69
N GLN A 87 23.73 2.93 -3.24
CA GLN A 87 24.00 3.20 -4.65
C GLN A 87 25.46 2.94 -5.01
N GLU A 88 26.39 3.36 -4.16
CA GLU A 88 27.81 3.14 -4.37
C GLU A 88 28.15 1.65 -4.33
N GLU A 89 27.66 0.93 -3.33
CA GLU A 89 27.88 -0.53 -3.18
C GLU A 89 27.31 -1.33 -4.37
N HIS A 90 26.22 -0.87 -4.98
CA HIS A 90 25.53 -1.58 -6.06
C HIS A 90 25.80 -1.02 -7.45
N ARG A 91 26.62 0.05 -7.58
CA ARG A 91 26.87 0.76 -8.85
C ARG A 91 27.31 -0.17 -9.98
N ALA A 92 28.28 -1.04 -9.72
CA ALA A 92 28.77 -1.98 -10.72
C ALA A 92 27.68 -2.98 -11.17
N ALA A 93 26.87 -3.48 -10.22
CA ALA A 93 25.77 -4.38 -10.49
C ALA A 93 24.62 -3.70 -11.25
N GLU A 94 24.32 -2.43 -10.95
CA GLU A 94 23.31 -1.63 -11.66
C GLU A 94 23.72 -1.39 -13.13
N ILE A 95 24.98 -1.05 -13.37
CA ILE A 95 25.49 -0.88 -14.73
C ILE A 95 25.47 -2.20 -15.49
N ALA A 96 25.95 -3.29 -14.89
CA ALA A 96 25.99 -4.62 -15.52
C ALA A 96 24.60 -5.17 -15.83
N SER A 97 23.65 -5.04 -14.90
CA SER A 97 22.26 -5.50 -15.06
C SER A 97 21.37 -4.51 -15.82
N ARG A 98 21.81 -3.26 -16.00
CA ARG A 98 21.03 -2.16 -16.57
C ARG A 98 19.73 -1.87 -15.80
N GLN A 99 19.73 -2.19 -14.52
CA GLN A 99 18.59 -1.99 -13.63
C GLN A 99 19.00 -1.13 -12.43
N CYS A 100 18.12 -0.25 -12.01
CA CYS A 100 18.30 0.45 -10.77
C CYS A 100 17.96 -0.50 -9.60
N LEU A 101 18.92 -0.72 -8.72
CA LEU A 101 18.78 -1.62 -7.55
C LEU A 101 18.56 -0.85 -6.26
N SER A 102 18.81 0.46 -6.26
CA SER A 102 18.78 1.34 -5.11
C SER A 102 17.60 2.29 -5.17
N GLY A 103 16.88 2.46 -4.06
CA GLY A 103 15.83 3.47 -3.94
C GLY A 103 14.44 2.92 -3.58
N PRO A 104 13.46 3.82 -3.34
CA PRO A 104 12.16 3.49 -2.76
C PRO A 104 11.24 2.65 -3.65
N HIS A 105 11.60 2.41 -4.91
CA HIS A 105 10.90 1.47 -5.80
C HIS A 105 11.24 0.00 -5.49
N LYS A 106 12.20 -0.24 -4.61
CA LYS A 106 12.55 -1.56 -4.07
C LYS A 106 11.87 -1.86 -2.74
N ASP A 107 11.20 -0.86 -2.16
CA ASP A 107 10.49 -1.05 -0.91
C ASP A 107 9.31 -2.01 -1.07
N ASP A 108 9.04 -2.76 0.00
CA ASP A 108 7.87 -3.63 0.10
C ASP A 108 7.16 -3.46 1.46
N LEU A 109 5.89 -3.79 1.49
CA LEU A 109 5.11 -3.94 2.71
C LEU A 109 4.87 -5.44 2.93
N LEU A 110 5.61 -6.01 3.85
CA LEU A 110 5.40 -7.40 4.23
C LEU A 110 4.14 -7.52 5.06
N VAL A 111 3.24 -8.37 4.61
CA VAL A 111 1.97 -8.68 5.26
C VAL A 111 2.01 -10.15 5.66
N GLU A 112 1.82 -10.42 6.94
CA GLU A 112 1.74 -11.78 7.46
C GLU A 112 0.40 -12.00 8.17
N ILE A 113 -0.14 -13.21 8.02
CA ILE A 113 -1.30 -13.69 8.75
C ILE A 113 -0.88 -14.92 9.53
N ASP A 114 -1.04 -14.89 10.85
CA ASP A 114 -0.61 -15.95 11.77
C ASP A 114 0.87 -16.35 11.61
N GLY A 115 1.74 -15.35 11.30
CA GLY A 115 3.17 -15.54 11.09
C GLY A 115 3.56 -16.13 9.73
N GLN A 116 2.61 -16.27 8.81
CA GLN A 116 2.86 -16.74 7.44
C GLN A 116 2.73 -15.59 6.44
N ALA A 117 3.68 -15.48 5.50
CA ALA A 117 3.64 -14.45 4.46
C ALA A 117 2.36 -14.54 3.63
N ALA A 118 1.52 -13.51 3.69
CA ALA A 118 0.22 -13.49 3.02
C ALA A 118 0.34 -13.70 1.50
N LYS A 119 1.38 -13.14 0.88
CA LYS A 119 1.65 -13.26 -0.55
C LYS A 119 1.78 -14.70 -1.05
N SER A 120 2.29 -15.62 -0.18
CA SER A 120 2.60 -17.00 -0.56
C SER A 120 1.65 -18.03 0.03
N TYR A 121 1.05 -17.74 1.19
CA TYR A 121 0.34 -18.76 1.98
C TYR A 121 -1.11 -18.40 2.31
N ALA A 122 -1.51 -17.13 2.17
CA ALA A 122 -2.89 -16.75 2.49
C ALA A 122 -3.88 -17.25 1.43
N SER A 123 -5.05 -17.69 1.89
CA SER A 123 -6.18 -17.96 1.01
C SER A 123 -6.68 -16.67 0.35
N GLN A 124 -7.43 -16.78 -0.74
CA GLN A 124 -8.04 -15.60 -1.39
C GLN A 124 -8.87 -14.77 -0.42
N GLY A 125 -9.67 -15.42 0.44
CA GLY A 125 -10.48 -14.75 1.44
C GLY A 125 -9.65 -13.99 2.48
N GLN A 126 -8.53 -14.57 2.93
CA GLN A 126 -7.59 -13.93 3.85
C GLN A 126 -6.91 -12.73 3.21
N THR A 127 -6.42 -12.89 1.98
CA THR A 127 -5.78 -11.79 1.22
C THR A 127 -6.73 -10.60 1.04
N ARG A 128 -7.98 -10.85 0.66
CA ARG A 128 -9.02 -9.83 0.50
C ARG A 128 -9.34 -9.14 1.82
N THR A 129 -9.49 -9.92 2.89
CA THR A 129 -9.76 -9.38 4.23
C THR A 129 -8.60 -8.53 4.72
N ALA A 130 -7.35 -8.96 4.52
CA ALA A 130 -6.17 -8.18 4.85
C ALA A 130 -6.09 -6.87 4.06
N ALA A 131 -6.28 -6.92 2.74
CA ALA A 131 -6.28 -5.73 1.89
C ALA A 131 -7.35 -4.72 2.30
N LEU A 132 -8.55 -5.20 2.62
CA LEU A 132 -9.64 -4.34 3.07
C LEU A 132 -9.37 -3.76 4.47
N SER A 133 -8.77 -4.52 5.37
CA SER A 133 -8.34 -4.04 6.69
C SER A 133 -7.33 -2.91 6.56
N LEU A 134 -6.36 -3.03 5.65
CA LEU A 134 -5.38 -1.98 5.35
C LEU A 134 -6.06 -0.72 4.79
N LYS A 135 -7.00 -0.88 3.87
CA LYS A 135 -7.74 0.26 3.28
C LYS A 135 -8.58 0.99 4.32
N LEU A 136 -9.28 0.27 5.19
CA LEU A 136 -10.07 0.87 6.27
C LEU A 136 -9.18 1.55 7.31
N ALA A 137 -8.04 0.94 7.67
CA ALA A 137 -7.06 1.56 8.55
C ALA A 137 -6.49 2.85 7.95
N ALA A 138 -6.12 2.84 6.68
CA ALA A 138 -5.65 4.04 5.99
C ALA A 138 -6.71 5.15 5.96
N ARG A 139 -7.98 4.80 5.78
CA ARG A 139 -9.11 5.73 5.82
C ARG A 139 -9.26 6.38 7.20
N GLU A 140 -9.13 5.60 8.28
CA GLU A 140 -9.19 6.11 9.66
C GLU A 140 -7.99 7.03 9.96
N ILE A 141 -6.79 6.66 9.52
CA ILE A 141 -5.58 7.48 9.67
C ILE A 141 -5.77 8.82 8.96
N PHE A 142 -6.28 8.80 7.73
CA PHE A 142 -6.53 10.04 6.98
C PHE A 142 -7.53 10.96 7.68
N GLN A 143 -8.62 10.39 8.19
CA GLN A 143 -9.61 11.15 8.96
C GLN A 143 -9.02 11.77 10.23
N GLN A 144 -8.12 11.06 10.92
CA GLN A 144 -7.43 11.61 12.10
C GLN A 144 -6.55 12.81 11.75
N ASP A 145 -5.89 12.78 10.57
CA ASP A 145 -4.97 13.82 10.13
C ASP A 145 -5.69 15.07 9.60
N THR A 146 -6.80 14.88 8.89
CA THR A 146 -7.48 15.97 8.17
C THR A 146 -8.79 16.42 8.82
N GLY A 147 -9.32 15.62 9.75
CA GLY A 147 -10.66 15.83 10.34
C GLY A 147 -11.80 15.33 9.43
N GLU A 148 -11.53 14.94 8.20
CA GLU A 148 -12.53 14.53 7.22
C GLU A 148 -12.22 13.12 6.68
N TYR A 149 -13.27 12.35 6.39
CA TYR A 149 -13.10 11.07 5.72
C TYR A 149 -12.81 11.27 4.23
N PRO A 150 -11.81 10.55 3.68
CA PRO A 150 -11.60 10.53 2.24
C PRO A 150 -12.77 9.82 1.55
N VAL A 151 -13.00 10.13 0.27
CA VAL A 151 -13.92 9.38 -0.57
C VAL A 151 -13.44 7.93 -0.67
N LEU A 152 -14.32 7.00 -0.31
CA LEU A 152 -14.03 5.57 -0.38
C LEU A 152 -14.68 4.96 -1.62
N LEU A 153 -13.88 4.26 -2.42
CA LEU A 153 -14.33 3.54 -3.60
C LEU A 153 -14.15 2.03 -3.34
N LEU A 154 -15.25 1.29 -3.37
CA LEU A 154 -15.29 -0.17 -3.23
C LEU A 154 -15.84 -0.78 -4.52
N ASP A 155 -14.94 -1.25 -5.38
CA ASP A 155 -15.28 -1.80 -6.68
C ASP A 155 -15.38 -3.32 -6.59
N ASP A 156 -16.61 -3.83 -6.69
CA ASP A 156 -17.01 -5.26 -6.61
C ASP A 156 -16.50 -6.03 -5.37
N VAL A 157 -16.09 -5.29 -4.31
CA VAL A 157 -15.48 -5.89 -3.11
C VAL A 157 -16.49 -6.69 -2.31
N LEU A 158 -17.74 -6.22 -2.25
CA LEU A 158 -18.76 -6.82 -1.37
C LEU A 158 -19.30 -8.14 -1.91
N SER A 159 -19.39 -8.32 -3.23
CA SER A 159 -19.84 -9.57 -3.85
C SER A 159 -18.96 -10.78 -3.48
N GLU A 160 -17.70 -10.51 -3.15
CA GLU A 160 -16.69 -11.51 -2.82
C GLU A 160 -16.59 -11.84 -1.32
N LEU A 161 -17.38 -11.16 -0.48
CA LEU A 161 -17.42 -11.34 0.96
C LEU A 161 -18.64 -12.15 1.39
N ASP A 162 -18.47 -12.96 2.43
CA ASP A 162 -19.61 -13.58 3.11
C ASP A 162 -20.48 -12.53 3.82
N PRO A 163 -21.76 -12.82 4.12
CA PRO A 163 -22.70 -11.85 4.68
C PRO A 163 -22.21 -11.17 5.97
N ARG A 164 -21.49 -11.89 6.83
CA ARG A 164 -20.98 -11.35 8.09
C ARG A 164 -19.90 -10.29 7.82
N ARG A 165 -19.00 -10.57 6.89
CA ARG A 165 -17.93 -9.62 6.49
C ARG A 165 -18.51 -8.44 5.74
N GLN A 166 -19.54 -8.64 4.90
CA GLN A 166 -20.27 -7.53 4.27
C GLN A 166 -20.83 -6.58 5.33
N GLU A 167 -21.60 -7.11 6.29
CA GLU A 167 -22.19 -6.32 7.38
C GLU A 167 -21.12 -5.55 8.17
N PHE A 168 -20.01 -6.19 8.49
CA PHE A 168 -18.89 -5.54 9.17
C PHE A 168 -18.38 -4.32 8.39
N VAL A 169 -18.11 -4.47 7.09
CA VAL A 169 -17.64 -3.37 6.23
C VAL A 169 -18.66 -2.24 6.22
N LEU A 170 -19.92 -2.55 5.95
CA LEU A 170 -20.99 -1.58 5.85
C LEU A 170 -21.20 -0.78 7.14
N ASN A 171 -21.04 -1.42 8.29
CA ASN A 171 -21.09 -0.73 9.59
C ASN A 171 -19.88 0.17 9.83
N ARG A 172 -18.70 -0.17 9.28
CA ARG A 172 -17.46 0.58 9.51
C ARG A 172 -17.24 1.73 8.54
N ILE A 173 -17.87 1.71 7.38
CA ILE A 173 -17.74 2.78 6.37
C ILE A 173 -18.68 3.96 6.58
N ARG A 174 -19.37 4.02 7.71
CA ARG A 174 -20.23 5.16 8.08
C ARG A 174 -19.40 6.45 8.16
N GLY A 175 -19.97 7.52 7.66
CA GLY A 175 -19.29 8.82 7.55
C GLY A 175 -18.53 8.98 6.21
N GLY A 176 -18.46 10.23 5.74
CA GLY A 176 -17.88 10.56 4.44
C GLY A 176 -18.66 10.01 3.24
N GLN A 177 -18.12 10.24 2.05
CA GLN A 177 -18.71 9.77 0.80
C GLN A 177 -18.15 8.40 0.42
N VAL A 178 -19.04 7.46 0.09
CA VAL A 178 -18.67 6.09 -0.29
C VAL A 178 -19.38 5.72 -1.59
N PHE A 179 -18.66 5.19 -2.54
CA PHE A 179 -19.19 4.58 -3.76
C PHE A 179 -18.91 3.09 -3.73
N ILE A 180 -19.94 2.30 -3.96
CA ILE A 180 -19.86 0.84 -3.99
C ILE A 180 -20.40 0.38 -5.32
N THR A 181 -19.62 -0.40 -6.06
CA THR A 181 -20.13 -1.15 -7.21
C THR A 181 -20.36 -2.60 -6.80
N CYS A 182 -21.42 -3.21 -7.29
CA CYS A 182 -21.71 -4.62 -7.09
C CYS A 182 -22.60 -5.14 -8.23
N CYS A 183 -22.50 -6.44 -8.52
CA CYS A 183 -23.44 -7.15 -9.36
C CYS A 183 -24.57 -7.64 -8.47
N GLU A 184 -25.82 -7.26 -8.79
CA GLU A 184 -27.08 -7.70 -8.20
C GLU A 184 -27.02 -8.32 -6.78
N ASP A 185 -27.13 -7.47 -5.76
CA ASP A 185 -27.45 -7.93 -4.40
C ASP A 185 -28.62 -7.11 -3.85
N ASP A 186 -29.81 -7.69 -3.82
CA ASP A 186 -31.05 -7.06 -3.34
C ASP A 186 -31.01 -6.69 -1.84
N ARG A 187 -30.00 -7.15 -1.11
CA ARG A 187 -29.84 -6.88 0.34
C ARG A 187 -29.04 -5.61 0.64
N LEU A 188 -28.14 -5.21 -0.24
CA LEU A 188 -27.29 -4.01 -0.03
C LEU A 188 -28.09 -2.71 0.12
N PRO A 189 -29.18 -2.47 -0.65
CA PRO A 189 -30.01 -1.28 -0.49
C PRO A 189 -30.60 -1.10 0.90
N GLN A 190 -30.95 -2.20 1.55
CA GLN A 190 -31.59 -2.19 2.88
C GLN A 190 -30.58 -1.89 4.00
N LEU A 191 -29.30 -2.16 3.77
CA LEU A 191 -28.23 -1.99 4.76
C LEU A 191 -27.60 -0.60 4.72
N LEU A 192 -27.64 0.11 3.59
CA LEU A 192 -26.83 1.33 3.38
C LEU A 192 -27.60 2.64 3.52
N GLY A 193 -28.92 2.66 3.30
CA GLY A 193 -29.70 3.90 3.31
C GLY A 193 -29.22 4.97 2.30
N GLY A 194 -28.46 4.54 1.29
CA GLY A 194 -27.82 5.40 0.29
C GLY A 194 -28.65 5.53 -1.00
N ARG A 195 -28.11 6.31 -1.95
CA ARG A 195 -28.70 6.43 -3.30
C ARG A 195 -28.19 5.28 -4.18
N ILE A 196 -29.12 4.60 -4.85
CA ILE A 196 -28.82 3.48 -5.75
C ILE A 196 -28.92 3.97 -7.18
N PHE A 197 -27.94 3.56 -7.99
CA PHE A 197 -27.91 3.80 -9.41
C PHE A 197 -27.85 2.45 -10.12
N HIS A 198 -28.81 2.16 -10.96
CA HIS A 198 -28.81 0.97 -11.81
C HIS A 198 -28.17 1.28 -13.15
N VAL A 199 -27.14 0.53 -13.52
CA VAL A 199 -26.46 0.65 -14.81
C VAL A 199 -26.89 -0.49 -15.70
N LYS A 200 -27.56 -0.18 -16.81
CA LYS A 200 -28.00 -1.18 -17.79
C LYS A 200 -27.73 -0.68 -19.21
N ASN A 201 -27.01 -1.45 -20.00
CA ASN A 201 -26.65 -1.12 -21.39
C ASN A 201 -26.02 0.27 -21.55
N GLY A 202 -25.11 0.65 -20.63
CA GLY A 202 -24.42 1.94 -20.65
C GLY A 202 -25.28 3.13 -20.19
N THR A 203 -26.49 2.88 -19.69
CA THR A 203 -27.40 3.94 -19.20
C THR A 203 -27.55 3.81 -17.67
N VAL A 204 -27.46 4.95 -16.99
CA VAL A 204 -27.67 5.05 -15.53
C VAL A 204 -29.14 5.43 -15.28
N ARG A 205 -29.78 4.76 -14.33
CA ARG A 205 -31.18 5.00 -13.92
C ARG A 205 -31.27 5.09 -12.40
#